data_f5681e5caca4f1e00d9d98b35c48aaa7
#
_entry.id   f5681e5caca4f1e00d9d98b35c48aaa7
#
_cell.length_a   1.000
_cell.length_b   1.000
_cell.length_c   1.000
_cell.angle_alpha   90.00
_cell.angle_beta   90.00
_cell.angle_gamma   90.00
#
_symmetry.space_group_name_H-M   'P 1'
#
loop_
_entity.id
_entity.type
_entity.pdbx_description
1 polymer ?
#
loop_
_entity_poly.entity_id
_entity_poly.type
_entity_poly.pdbx_seq_one_letter_code
_entity_poly.pdbx_strand_id
1 'polypeptide(L)'
;SASVSAPNHRSFDMLCKQGRMHPEVAHFTNQAFYEGRLLPVGLPHQMEDNQDVQRMVFLPSEPEPQGTSAKVNHSEARIVARIAADVYQQYGGTFDGMRTLGIITPYRSQIALIRKEIVKMGIPELNSILVDTVERFQGSERDVIIYSFCVNYPYQLRFLSNLTEENGVFIDRKLNVALTRARKQMFITGVPRLLEQNPIYDSLIKLIKQQEPLS
;
A
#
# COMPACT_ATOMS: atom_id res chain seq x y z
N SER A 1 -19.18 -46.23 16.46
CA SER A 1 -19.48 -44.79 16.58
C SER A 1 -18.17 -44.03 16.60
N ALA A 2 -17.80 -43.47 15.42
CA ALA A 2 -16.66 -42.62 15.29
C ALA A 2 -17.10 -41.15 15.60
N SER A 3 -16.56 -40.58 16.65
CA SER A 3 -16.73 -39.18 17.00
C SER A 3 -15.93 -38.33 16.00
N VAL A 4 -16.63 -37.62 15.14
CA VAL A 4 -16.06 -36.56 14.28
C VAL A 4 -15.74 -35.39 15.21
N SER A 5 -14.45 -35.17 15.47
CA SER A 5 -13.97 -33.97 16.17
C SER A 5 -14.20 -32.76 15.29
N ALA A 6 -14.92 -31.77 15.80
CA ALA A 6 -15.15 -30.48 15.14
C ALA A 6 -13.81 -29.78 14.87
N PRO A 7 -13.64 -29.12 13.72
CA PRO A 7 -12.42 -28.40 13.43
C PRO A 7 -12.19 -27.26 14.44
N ASN A 8 -10.97 -27.16 14.89
CA ASN A 8 -10.49 -26.29 15.96
C ASN A 8 -10.86 -24.82 15.70
N HIS A 9 -11.93 -24.32 16.30
CA HIS A 9 -12.37 -22.93 16.24
C HIS A 9 -11.27 -21.93 16.67
N ARG A 10 -10.31 -22.34 17.49
CA ARG A 10 -9.23 -21.47 17.99
C ARG A 10 -8.23 -21.05 16.93
N SER A 11 -7.91 -21.89 15.96
CA SER A 11 -6.97 -21.52 14.90
C SER A 11 -7.60 -20.57 13.87
N PHE A 12 -8.91 -20.66 13.66
CA PHE A 12 -9.65 -19.79 12.77
C PHE A 12 -9.81 -18.38 13.37
N ASP A 13 -10.12 -18.28 14.67
CA ASP A 13 -10.21 -16.99 15.37
C ASP A 13 -8.86 -16.24 15.42
N MET A 14 -7.74 -16.95 15.55
CA MET A 14 -6.40 -16.34 15.52
C MET A 14 -6.06 -15.73 14.16
N LEU A 15 -6.54 -16.30 13.04
CA LEU A 15 -6.33 -15.79 11.69
C LEU A 15 -7.16 -14.52 11.41
N CYS A 16 -8.22 -14.28 12.18
CA CYS A 16 -9.07 -13.09 12.04
C CYS A 16 -8.57 -11.87 12.81
N LYS A 17 -7.51 -11.98 13.64
CA LYS A 17 -6.92 -10.87 14.37
C LYS A 17 -5.61 -10.42 13.71
N GLN A 18 -5.43 -9.12 13.57
CA GLN A 18 -4.20 -8.54 13.06
C GLN A 18 -3.70 -7.41 13.98
N GLY A 19 -2.38 -7.36 14.24
CA GLY A 19 -1.74 -6.39 15.11
C GLY A 19 -0.95 -5.30 14.38
N ARG A 20 -0.88 -5.33 13.04
CA ARG A 20 -0.02 -4.46 12.26
C ARG A 20 -0.71 -3.17 11.85
N MET A 21 -1.84 -3.29 11.16
CA MET A 21 -2.49 -2.17 10.49
C MET A 21 -3.50 -1.45 11.37
N HIS A 22 -3.56 -0.12 11.26
CA HIS A 22 -4.73 0.62 11.71
C HIS A 22 -5.98 0.10 10.99
N PRO A 23 -7.17 0.01 11.65
CA PRO A 23 -8.38 -0.52 11.03
C PRO A 23 -8.78 0.15 9.72
N GLU A 24 -8.60 1.46 9.60
CA GLU A 24 -8.91 2.19 8.36
C GLU A 24 -7.95 1.85 7.22
N VAL A 25 -6.67 1.56 7.52
CA VAL A 25 -5.71 1.06 6.52
C VAL A 25 -6.06 -0.36 6.09
N ALA A 26 -6.49 -1.20 7.03
CA ALA A 26 -6.87 -2.59 6.77
C ALA A 26 -8.23 -2.73 6.07
N HIS A 27 -9.02 -1.67 5.98
CA HIS A 27 -10.43 -1.75 5.56
C HIS A 27 -10.62 -2.40 4.20
N PHE A 28 -9.86 -2.02 3.18
CA PHE A 28 -9.93 -2.63 1.86
C PHE A 28 -9.56 -4.12 1.90
N THR A 29 -8.43 -4.44 2.48
CA THR A 29 -7.96 -5.83 2.63
C THR A 29 -8.99 -6.68 3.37
N ASN A 30 -9.56 -6.14 4.45
CA ASN A 30 -10.57 -6.82 5.25
C ASN A 30 -11.84 -7.10 4.45
N GLN A 31 -12.36 -6.13 3.73
CA GLN A 31 -13.57 -6.31 2.89
C GLN A 31 -13.31 -7.20 1.69
N ALA A 32 -12.21 -6.99 0.97
CA ALA A 32 -11.92 -7.69 -0.28
C ALA A 32 -11.55 -9.16 -0.07
N PHE A 33 -10.81 -9.49 1.01
CA PHE A 33 -10.18 -10.80 1.18
C PHE A 33 -10.60 -11.55 2.45
N TYR A 34 -11.14 -10.86 3.45
CA TYR A 34 -11.49 -11.47 4.75
C TYR A 34 -12.97 -11.32 5.12
N GLU A 35 -13.82 -10.88 4.19
CA GLU A 35 -15.27 -10.70 4.38
C GLU A 35 -15.63 -9.89 5.65
N GLY A 36 -14.81 -8.90 5.97
CA GLY A 36 -15.01 -8.08 7.17
C GLY A 36 -14.61 -8.73 8.50
N ARG A 37 -14.03 -9.93 8.47
CA ARG A 37 -13.70 -10.72 9.69
C ARG A 37 -12.36 -10.40 10.32
N LEU A 38 -11.53 -9.57 9.68
CA LEU A 38 -10.23 -9.17 10.21
C LEU A 38 -10.41 -8.10 11.30
N LEU A 39 -10.06 -8.42 12.54
CA LEU A 39 -10.20 -7.52 13.69
C LEU A 39 -8.83 -7.06 14.19
N PRO A 40 -8.68 -5.78 14.60
CA PRO A 40 -7.47 -5.32 15.27
C PRO A 40 -7.31 -5.99 16.64
N VAL A 41 -6.06 -6.17 17.08
CA VAL A 41 -5.79 -6.69 18.43
C VAL A 41 -5.78 -5.59 19.48
N GLY A 42 -5.95 -4.32 19.10
CA GLY A 42 -6.04 -3.17 20.01
C GLY A 42 -4.70 -2.59 20.43
N LEU A 43 -3.65 -2.73 19.62
CA LEU A 43 -2.38 -2.07 19.88
C LEU A 43 -2.51 -0.55 19.75
N PRO A 44 -1.67 0.26 20.45
CA PRO A 44 -1.83 1.72 20.49
C PRO A 44 -1.99 2.39 19.12
N HIS A 45 -1.18 2.02 18.12
CA HIS A 45 -1.27 2.59 16.77
C HIS A 45 -2.57 2.21 16.03
N GLN A 46 -3.24 1.12 16.43
CA GLN A 46 -4.54 0.70 15.88
C GLN A 46 -5.71 1.45 16.51
N MET A 47 -5.50 2.04 17.70
CA MET A 47 -6.51 2.75 18.48
C MET A 47 -6.39 4.27 18.37
N GLU A 48 -5.43 4.77 17.57
CA GLU A 48 -5.29 6.19 17.30
C GLU A 48 -6.54 6.72 16.58
N ASP A 49 -7.33 7.52 17.28
CA ASP A 49 -8.50 8.20 16.72
C ASP A 49 -8.14 9.65 16.40
N ASN A 50 -7.41 9.85 15.34
CA ASN A 50 -7.12 11.17 14.81
C ASN A 50 -7.95 11.39 13.55
N GLN A 51 -9.11 12.02 13.69
CA GLN A 51 -10.07 12.26 12.60
C GLN A 51 -9.52 13.18 11.50
N ASP A 52 -8.45 13.92 11.81
CA ASP A 52 -7.80 14.82 10.84
C ASP A 52 -6.81 14.12 9.91
N VAL A 53 -6.53 12.84 10.13
CA VAL A 53 -5.58 12.06 9.32
C VAL A 53 -6.31 11.09 8.41
N GLN A 54 -6.26 11.35 7.11
CA GLN A 54 -6.71 10.40 6.11
C GLN A 54 -5.73 9.22 6.04
N ARG A 55 -6.21 8.01 6.36
CA ARG A 55 -5.38 6.79 6.48
C ARG A 55 -5.02 6.17 5.14
N MET A 56 -5.90 6.28 4.16
CA MET A 56 -5.68 5.81 2.80
C MET A 56 -5.84 7.00 1.84
N VAL A 57 -4.81 7.26 1.06
CA VAL A 57 -4.80 8.40 0.12
C VAL A 57 -4.40 7.90 -1.27
N PHE A 58 -5.18 8.26 -2.27
CA PHE A 58 -4.86 8.03 -3.68
C PHE A 58 -4.54 9.36 -4.37
N LEU A 59 -3.35 9.46 -4.96
CA LEU A 59 -2.92 10.61 -5.74
C LEU A 59 -2.80 10.22 -7.21
N PRO A 60 -3.65 10.78 -8.08
CA PRO A 60 -3.60 10.48 -9.51
C PRO A 60 -2.31 10.99 -10.15
N SER A 61 -1.77 10.19 -11.05
CA SER A 61 -0.62 10.54 -11.88
C SER A 61 -0.99 10.50 -13.36
N GLU A 62 -0.06 11.01 -14.18
CA GLU A 62 -0.16 10.97 -15.63
C GLU A 62 0.74 9.86 -16.19
N PRO A 63 0.34 9.21 -17.30
CA PRO A 63 1.19 8.21 -17.96
C PRO A 63 2.43 8.87 -18.57
N GLU A 64 3.48 8.06 -18.72
CA GLU A 64 4.67 8.50 -19.44
C GLU A 64 4.36 8.81 -20.92
N PRO A 65 5.05 9.79 -21.51
CA PRO A 65 4.99 10.00 -22.95
C PRO A 65 5.43 8.76 -23.76
N GLN A 66 4.86 8.60 -24.93
CA GLN A 66 5.24 7.52 -25.83
C GLN A 66 6.75 7.57 -26.15
N GLY A 67 7.36 6.40 -26.23
CA GLY A 67 8.80 6.26 -26.51
C GLY A 67 9.70 6.23 -25.27
N THR A 68 9.13 6.44 -24.09
CA THR A 68 9.82 6.25 -22.82
C THR A 68 9.69 4.79 -22.35
N SER A 69 10.60 4.33 -21.49
CA SER A 69 10.49 2.99 -20.90
C SER A 69 9.14 2.81 -20.17
N ALA A 70 8.48 1.68 -20.41
CA ALA A 70 7.25 1.32 -19.72
C ALA A 70 7.43 1.13 -18.21
N LYS A 71 8.68 0.96 -17.74
CA LYS A 71 9.03 0.64 -16.36
C LYS A 71 9.44 1.85 -15.53
N VAL A 72 9.16 3.05 -16.01
CA VAL A 72 9.34 4.31 -15.29
C VAL A 72 8.10 5.17 -15.43
N ASN A 73 7.83 5.99 -14.42
CA ASN A 73 6.82 7.04 -14.47
C ASN A 73 7.32 8.24 -13.66
N HIS A 74 7.71 9.29 -14.36
CA HIS A 74 8.27 10.50 -13.75
C HIS A 74 7.23 11.26 -12.93
N SER A 75 5.96 11.29 -13.36
CA SER A 75 4.88 11.91 -12.61
C SER A 75 4.73 11.24 -11.24
N GLU A 76 4.67 9.91 -11.20
CA GLU A 76 4.59 9.17 -9.94
C GLU A 76 5.83 9.37 -9.07
N ALA A 77 7.02 9.33 -9.65
CA ALA A 77 8.26 9.52 -8.89
C ALA A 77 8.33 10.90 -8.20
N ARG A 78 7.87 11.96 -8.87
CA ARG A 78 7.76 13.29 -8.26
C ARG A 78 6.72 13.36 -7.16
N ILE A 79 5.57 12.72 -7.36
CA ILE A 79 4.51 12.63 -6.33
C ILE A 79 5.06 11.90 -5.10
N VAL A 80 5.69 10.75 -5.29
CA VAL A 80 6.29 9.95 -4.21
C VAL A 80 7.32 10.77 -3.42
N ALA A 81 8.21 11.48 -4.09
CA ALA A 81 9.23 12.30 -3.42
C ALA A 81 8.60 13.44 -2.60
N ARG A 82 7.54 14.06 -3.11
CA ARG A 82 6.80 15.11 -2.39
C ARG A 82 6.12 14.55 -1.14
N ILE A 83 5.43 13.42 -1.26
CA ILE A 83 4.81 12.74 -0.11
C ILE A 83 5.86 12.38 0.93
N ALA A 84 7.02 11.85 0.50
CA ALA A 84 8.12 11.52 1.41
C ALA A 84 8.60 12.74 2.20
N ALA A 85 8.74 13.89 1.55
CA ALA A 85 9.11 15.15 2.22
C ALA A 85 8.01 15.60 3.20
N ASP A 86 6.75 15.50 2.84
CA ASP A 86 5.62 15.87 3.71
C ASP A 86 5.56 14.97 4.95
N VAL A 87 5.76 13.68 4.79
CA VAL A 87 5.83 12.71 5.90
C VAL A 87 7.00 13.04 6.82
N TYR A 88 8.17 13.35 6.27
CA TYR A 88 9.32 13.76 7.07
C TYR A 88 9.01 15.00 7.91
N GLN A 89 8.38 16.01 7.33
CA GLN A 89 7.99 17.22 8.05
C GLN A 89 6.95 16.92 9.14
N GLN A 90 5.96 16.10 8.84
CA GLN A 90 4.90 15.74 9.79
C GLN A 90 5.45 15.00 11.01
N TYR A 91 6.39 14.07 10.82
CA TYR A 91 7.00 13.31 11.91
C TYR A 91 8.07 14.13 12.66
N GLY A 92 8.70 15.11 12.03
CA GLY A 92 9.70 15.96 12.65
C GLY A 92 10.81 15.17 13.34
N GLY A 93 11.11 15.49 14.58
CA GLY A 93 12.17 14.82 15.36
C GLY A 93 11.91 13.34 15.69
N THR A 94 10.69 12.84 15.46
CA THR A 94 10.34 11.42 15.63
C THR A 94 10.55 10.58 14.38
N PHE A 95 10.97 11.19 13.27
CA PHE A 95 11.23 10.46 12.03
C PHE A 95 12.38 9.47 12.20
N ASP A 96 12.14 8.22 11.84
CA ASP A 96 13.12 7.14 11.81
C ASP A 96 13.08 6.46 10.44
N GLY A 97 14.17 6.56 9.68
CA GLY A 97 14.22 6.02 8.32
C GLY A 97 13.98 4.51 8.20
N MET A 98 14.13 3.77 9.29
CA MET A 98 13.91 2.32 9.34
C MET A 98 12.50 1.92 9.80
N ARG A 99 11.73 2.86 10.37
CA ARG A 99 10.42 2.59 10.96
C ARG A 99 9.30 3.45 10.38
N THR A 100 9.59 4.69 10.03
CA THR A 100 8.54 5.65 9.67
C THR A 100 8.04 5.45 8.25
N LEU A 101 8.94 5.33 7.27
CA LEU A 101 8.59 5.42 5.86
C LEU A 101 9.24 4.34 5.02
N GLY A 102 8.45 3.73 4.14
CA GLY A 102 8.93 2.84 3.08
C GLY A 102 8.19 3.11 1.78
N ILE A 103 8.84 2.83 0.67
CA ILE A 103 8.29 3.03 -0.67
C ILE A 103 8.37 1.73 -1.44
N ILE A 104 7.24 1.32 -2.00
CA ILE A 104 7.10 0.09 -2.78
C ILE A 104 6.76 0.45 -4.23
N THR A 105 7.48 -0.14 -5.16
CA THR A 105 7.19 -0.05 -6.60
C THR A 105 7.67 -1.32 -7.31
N PRO A 106 7.01 -1.74 -8.42
CA PRO A 106 7.29 -3.04 -9.02
C PRO A 106 8.59 -3.11 -9.84
N TYR A 107 9.14 -1.98 -10.29
CA TYR A 107 10.27 -1.97 -11.23
C TYR A 107 11.53 -1.32 -10.65
N ARG A 108 12.67 -1.97 -10.87
CA ARG A 108 13.98 -1.43 -10.44
C ARG A 108 14.29 -0.08 -11.05
N SER A 109 13.89 0.15 -12.31
CA SER A 109 14.06 1.45 -12.96
C SER A 109 13.28 2.55 -12.26
N GLN A 110 12.07 2.24 -11.78
CA GLN A 110 11.26 3.18 -11.01
C GLN A 110 11.87 3.43 -9.62
N ILE A 111 12.41 2.41 -8.97
CA ILE A 111 13.16 2.57 -7.72
C ILE A 111 14.29 3.59 -7.88
N ALA A 112 15.10 3.43 -8.92
CA ALA A 112 16.21 4.33 -9.20
C ALA A 112 15.72 5.76 -9.45
N LEU A 113 14.64 5.93 -10.21
CA LEU A 113 14.04 7.22 -10.50
C LEU A 113 13.47 7.89 -9.23
N ILE A 114 12.76 7.14 -8.39
CA ILE A 114 12.23 7.63 -7.10
C ILE A 114 13.38 8.10 -6.20
N ARG A 115 14.45 7.31 -6.07
CA ARG A 115 15.62 7.71 -5.30
C ARG A 115 16.25 9.01 -5.80
N LYS A 116 16.33 9.17 -7.12
CA LYS A 116 16.83 10.40 -7.75
C LYS A 116 15.94 11.61 -7.41
N GLU A 117 14.63 11.45 -7.47
CA GLU A 117 13.70 12.53 -7.11
C GLU A 117 13.75 12.86 -5.60
N ILE A 118 13.92 11.86 -4.74
CA ILE A 118 14.09 12.05 -3.30
C ILE A 118 15.35 12.87 -3.00
N VAL A 119 16.46 12.57 -3.65
CA VAL A 119 17.73 13.34 -3.47
C VAL A 119 17.52 14.82 -3.79
N LYS A 120 16.72 15.15 -4.80
CA LYS A 120 16.38 16.54 -5.15
C LYS A 120 15.64 17.30 -4.05
N MET A 121 14.98 16.59 -3.14
CA MET A 121 14.28 17.23 -2.02
C MET A 121 15.25 17.83 -0.97
N GLY A 122 16.51 17.43 -0.99
CA GLY A 122 17.53 17.97 -0.09
C GLY A 122 17.39 17.58 1.37
N ILE A 123 16.73 16.47 1.66
CA ILE A 123 16.52 15.94 3.01
C ILE A 123 17.37 14.66 3.18
N PRO A 124 18.54 14.75 3.86
CA PRO A 124 19.46 13.60 3.95
C PRO A 124 18.85 12.36 4.62
N GLU A 125 17.96 12.54 5.58
CA GLU A 125 17.28 11.46 6.30
C GLU A 125 16.44 10.56 5.38
N LEU A 126 15.92 11.11 4.29
CA LEU A 126 15.17 10.34 3.30
C LEU A 126 16.04 9.42 2.45
N ASN A 127 17.36 9.62 2.43
CA ASN A 127 18.27 8.76 1.66
C ASN A 127 18.43 7.35 2.27
N SER A 128 18.06 7.18 3.54
CA SER A 128 18.18 5.91 4.27
C SER A 128 16.91 5.06 4.26
N ILE A 129 15.79 5.59 3.78
CA ILE A 129 14.54 4.82 3.73
C ILE A 129 14.62 3.67 2.71
N LEU A 130 13.88 2.60 2.96
CA LEU A 130 13.78 1.49 2.01
C LEU A 130 12.86 1.88 0.84
N VAL A 131 13.40 1.79 -0.38
CA VAL A 131 12.66 1.89 -1.63
C VAL A 131 12.92 0.63 -2.41
N ASP A 132 11.95 -0.26 -2.54
CA ASP A 132 12.17 -1.57 -3.15
C ASP A 132 10.86 -2.18 -3.66
N THR A 133 10.95 -3.38 -4.22
CA THR A 133 9.80 -4.17 -4.63
C THR A 133 9.08 -4.78 -3.43
N VAL A 134 7.84 -5.23 -3.63
CA VAL A 134 7.03 -5.79 -2.55
C VAL A 134 7.67 -7.03 -1.92
N GLU A 135 8.41 -7.82 -2.69
CA GLU A 135 9.11 -9.02 -2.21
C GLU A 135 10.15 -8.70 -1.14
N ARG A 136 10.80 -7.54 -1.24
CA ARG A 136 11.79 -7.08 -0.26
C ARG A 136 11.18 -6.57 1.03
N PHE A 137 9.88 -6.26 1.01
CA PHE A 137 9.12 -5.85 2.20
C PHE A 137 8.47 -7.02 2.94
N GLN A 138 8.61 -8.25 2.49
CA GLN A 138 8.06 -9.41 3.20
C GLN A 138 8.66 -9.51 4.61
N GLY A 139 7.79 -9.64 5.63
CA GLY A 139 8.20 -9.66 7.03
C GLY A 139 8.63 -8.29 7.61
N SER A 140 8.55 -7.22 6.83
CA SER A 140 8.88 -5.85 7.22
C SER A 140 7.63 -4.99 7.32
N GLU A 141 7.68 -3.90 8.09
CA GLU A 141 6.58 -2.94 8.22
C GLU A 141 7.11 -1.53 8.44
N ARG A 142 6.27 -0.53 8.12
CA ARG A 142 6.53 0.89 8.36
C ARG A 142 5.26 1.57 8.84
N ASP A 143 5.39 2.70 9.52
CA ASP A 143 4.23 3.52 9.89
C ASP A 143 3.49 4.01 8.64
N VAL A 144 4.26 4.48 7.65
CA VAL A 144 3.76 4.97 6.37
C VAL A 144 4.37 4.19 5.22
N ILE A 145 3.53 3.72 4.31
CA ILE A 145 3.93 3.13 3.04
C ILE A 145 3.43 4.02 1.89
N ILE A 146 4.29 4.24 0.91
CA ILE A 146 3.93 4.84 -0.37
C ILE A 146 4.06 3.75 -1.44
N TYR A 147 3.00 3.54 -2.22
CA TYR A 147 2.97 2.59 -3.32
C TYR A 147 2.86 3.31 -4.66
N SER A 148 3.86 3.11 -5.53
CA SER A 148 3.86 3.59 -6.91
C SER A 148 3.56 2.44 -7.85
N PHE A 149 2.40 2.45 -8.49
CA PHE A 149 1.99 1.38 -9.41
C PHE A 149 2.86 1.29 -10.65
N CYS A 150 3.27 2.43 -11.19
CA CYS A 150 4.08 2.51 -12.41
C CYS A 150 3.46 1.75 -13.60
N VAL A 151 2.16 1.96 -13.83
CA VAL A 151 1.42 1.41 -14.97
C VAL A 151 1.24 2.50 -16.00
N ASN A 152 1.88 2.35 -17.15
CA ASN A 152 1.80 3.28 -18.29
C ASN A 152 0.97 2.70 -19.44
N TYR A 153 0.84 1.37 -19.49
CA TYR A 153 0.14 0.63 -20.55
C TYR A 153 -0.76 -0.46 -19.96
N PRO A 154 -1.91 -0.75 -20.60
CA PRO A 154 -2.84 -1.75 -20.09
C PRO A 154 -2.24 -3.15 -19.90
N TYR A 155 -1.29 -3.57 -20.74
CA TYR A 155 -0.68 -4.90 -20.63
C TYR A 155 0.10 -5.10 -19.32
N GLN A 156 0.58 -4.01 -18.70
CA GLN A 156 1.32 -4.07 -17.44
C GLN A 156 0.45 -4.56 -16.27
N LEU A 157 -0.86 -4.35 -16.34
CA LEU A 157 -1.79 -4.83 -15.31
C LEU A 157 -1.72 -6.35 -15.13
N ARG A 158 -1.52 -7.11 -16.21
CA ARG A 158 -1.41 -8.57 -16.18
C ARG A 158 -0.16 -9.06 -15.45
N PHE A 159 0.94 -8.30 -15.54
CA PHE A 159 2.20 -8.65 -14.89
C PHE A 159 2.26 -8.21 -13.43
N LEU A 160 1.53 -7.15 -13.07
CA LEU A 160 1.49 -6.64 -11.71
C LEU A 160 0.59 -7.46 -10.80
N SER A 161 -0.53 -7.96 -11.32
CA SER A 161 -1.46 -8.77 -10.55
C SER A 161 -0.95 -10.21 -10.43
N ASN A 162 -0.63 -10.62 -9.22
CA ASN A 162 -0.36 -12.01 -8.88
C ASN A 162 -1.64 -12.62 -8.30
N LEU A 163 -2.59 -12.92 -9.19
CA LEU A 163 -3.91 -13.43 -8.82
C LEU A 163 -3.83 -14.91 -8.43
N THR A 164 -4.33 -15.20 -7.27
CA THR A 164 -4.61 -16.58 -6.82
C THR A 164 -6.06 -16.69 -6.40
N GLU A 165 -6.67 -17.83 -6.68
CA GLU A 165 -8.02 -18.14 -6.19
C GLU A 165 -7.92 -18.84 -4.84
N GLU A 166 -8.54 -18.26 -3.82
CA GLU A 166 -8.67 -18.85 -2.50
C GLU A 166 -10.15 -18.81 -2.10
N ASN A 167 -10.75 -19.99 -1.91
CA ASN A 167 -12.17 -20.14 -1.54
C ASN A 167 -13.16 -19.41 -2.47
N GLY A 168 -12.90 -19.42 -3.78
CA GLY A 168 -13.72 -18.73 -4.77
C GLY A 168 -13.52 -17.22 -4.88
N VAL A 169 -12.54 -16.66 -4.17
CA VAL A 169 -12.19 -15.24 -4.21
C VAL A 169 -10.82 -15.06 -4.88
N PHE A 170 -10.75 -14.15 -5.86
CA PHE A 170 -9.48 -13.78 -6.48
C PHE A 170 -8.74 -12.78 -5.58
N ILE A 171 -7.52 -13.13 -5.19
CA ILE A 171 -6.64 -12.32 -4.34
C ILE A 171 -5.43 -11.89 -5.15
N ASP A 172 -5.15 -10.59 -5.20
CA ASP A 172 -3.87 -10.07 -5.65
C ASP A 172 -2.88 -10.10 -4.49
N ARG A 173 -2.00 -11.10 -4.48
CA ARG A 173 -1.05 -11.30 -3.38
C ARG A 173 -0.05 -10.17 -3.25
N LYS A 174 0.41 -9.58 -4.36
CA LYS A 174 1.37 -8.47 -4.31
C LYS A 174 0.74 -7.22 -3.72
N LEU A 175 -0.46 -6.87 -4.17
CA LEU A 175 -1.20 -5.75 -3.60
C LEU A 175 -1.50 -5.99 -2.12
N ASN A 176 -1.98 -7.18 -1.75
CA ASN A 176 -2.28 -7.51 -0.37
C ASN A 176 -1.05 -7.39 0.54
N VAL A 177 0.11 -7.91 0.12
CA VAL A 177 1.36 -7.75 0.88
C VAL A 177 1.71 -6.28 1.02
N ALA A 178 1.65 -5.49 -0.04
CA ALA A 178 1.94 -4.06 0.01
C ALA A 178 1.05 -3.32 1.02
N LEU A 179 -0.26 -3.54 0.94
CA LEU A 179 -1.23 -2.92 1.86
C LEU A 179 -0.97 -3.30 3.31
N THR A 180 -0.58 -4.55 3.56
CA THR A 180 -0.32 -5.04 4.93
C THR A 180 1.01 -4.57 5.52
N ARG A 181 1.84 -3.85 4.78
CA ARG A 181 3.10 -3.29 5.29
C ARG A 181 2.94 -1.96 6.01
N ALA A 182 1.81 -1.27 5.82
CA ALA A 182 1.52 0.01 6.45
C ALA A 182 0.84 -0.17 7.81
N ARG A 183 1.43 0.43 8.86
CA ARG A 183 0.84 0.40 10.21
C ARG A 183 -0.22 1.47 10.39
N LYS A 184 0.03 2.69 9.91
CA LYS A 184 -0.77 3.89 10.22
C LYS A 184 -1.36 4.56 8.99
N GLN A 185 -0.64 4.59 7.86
CA GLN A 185 -1.06 5.33 6.69
C GLN A 185 -0.49 4.72 5.40
N MET A 186 -1.28 4.74 4.34
CA MET A 186 -0.91 4.27 3.01
C MET A 186 -1.23 5.32 1.97
N PHE A 187 -0.21 5.71 1.20
CA PHE A 187 -0.35 6.53 0.01
C PHE A 187 -0.18 5.67 -1.24
N ILE A 188 -1.04 5.87 -2.20
CA ILE A 188 -1.01 5.15 -3.47
C ILE A 188 -1.03 6.16 -4.60
N THR A 189 -0.16 5.98 -5.58
CA THR A 189 -0.16 6.79 -6.80
C THR A 189 -0.15 5.91 -8.04
N GLY A 190 -0.85 6.35 -9.06
CA GLY A 190 -0.98 5.68 -10.34
C GLY A 190 -1.89 6.44 -11.29
N VAL A 191 -2.00 5.95 -12.52
CA VAL A 191 -2.84 6.51 -13.57
C VAL A 191 -4.25 5.94 -13.46
N PRO A 192 -5.26 6.71 -13.02
CA PRO A 192 -6.59 6.18 -12.69
C PRO A 192 -7.24 5.41 -13.84
N ARG A 193 -7.27 5.98 -15.03
CA ARG A 193 -7.91 5.35 -16.21
C ARG A 193 -7.31 4.01 -16.60
N LEU A 194 -6.04 3.76 -16.27
CA LEU A 194 -5.39 2.48 -16.51
C LEU A 194 -5.68 1.51 -15.38
N LEU A 195 -5.56 1.95 -14.13
CA LEU A 195 -5.81 1.11 -12.95
C LEU A 195 -7.27 0.64 -12.89
N GLU A 196 -8.22 1.47 -13.28
CA GLU A 196 -9.65 1.15 -13.29
C GLU A 196 -10.00 -0.01 -14.24
N GLN A 197 -9.13 -0.38 -15.17
CA GLN A 197 -9.31 -1.56 -16.01
C GLN A 197 -9.11 -2.90 -15.27
N ASN A 198 -8.50 -2.85 -14.09
CA ASN A 198 -8.39 -4.02 -13.20
C ASN A 198 -9.46 -3.89 -12.10
N PRO A 199 -10.37 -4.87 -11.95
CA PRO A 199 -11.49 -4.77 -11.00
C PRO A 199 -11.05 -4.59 -9.54
N ILE A 200 -9.92 -5.17 -9.13
CA ILE A 200 -9.39 -5.05 -7.77
C ILE A 200 -8.87 -3.63 -7.53
N TYR A 201 -8.10 -3.08 -8.48
CA TYR A 201 -7.55 -1.72 -8.37
C TYR A 201 -8.65 -0.66 -8.49
N ASP A 202 -9.65 -0.88 -9.33
CA ASP A 202 -10.82 -0.03 -9.41
C ASP A 202 -11.58 0.02 -8.07
N SER A 203 -11.81 -1.13 -7.46
CA SER A 203 -12.44 -1.23 -6.15
C SER A 203 -11.64 -0.51 -5.06
N LEU A 204 -10.32 -0.63 -5.09
CA LEU A 204 -9.42 0.06 -4.15
C LEU A 204 -9.55 1.58 -4.27
N ILE A 205 -9.48 2.11 -5.49
CA ILE A 205 -9.57 3.55 -5.74
C ILE A 205 -10.94 4.09 -5.32
N LYS A 206 -12.01 3.39 -5.66
CA LYS A 206 -13.38 3.77 -5.27
C LYS A 206 -13.56 3.80 -3.76
N LEU A 207 -13.03 2.81 -3.05
CA LEU A 207 -13.10 2.75 -1.60
C LEU A 207 -12.36 3.92 -0.94
N ILE A 208 -11.18 4.25 -1.43
CA ILE A 208 -10.40 5.40 -0.94
C ILE A 208 -11.17 6.69 -1.15
N LYS A 209 -11.75 6.91 -2.32
CA LYS A 209 -12.56 8.10 -2.63
C LYS A 209 -13.79 8.24 -1.74
N GLN A 210 -14.41 7.13 -1.33
CA GLN A 210 -15.55 7.14 -0.40
C GLN A 210 -15.17 7.57 1.02
N GLN A 211 -13.91 7.41 1.41
CA GLN A 211 -13.39 7.81 2.73
C GLN A 211 -12.88 9.26 2.75
N GLU A 212 -12.81 9.93 1.60
CA GLU A 212 -12.48 11.36 1.55
C GLU A 212 -13.58 12.18 2.22
N PRO A 213 -13.24 13.11 3.14
CA PRO A 213 -14.23 13.99 3.71
C PRO A 213 -14.91 14.80 2.59
N LEU A 214 -16.22 14.90 2.65
CA LEU A 214 -17.00 15.74 1.74
C LEU A 214 -16.49 17.19 1.87
N SER A 215 -15.86 17.69 0.81
CA SER A 215 -15.37 19.06 0.69
C SER A 215 -16.50 20.07 0.60
#